data_a8e26f4bf08ecfe374a22b09d4dd65a0
#
_entry.id   a8e26f4bf08ecfe374a22b09d4dd65a0
#
_cell.length_a   1.000
_cell.length_b   1.000
_cell.length_c   1.000
_cell.angle_alpha   90.00
_cell.angle_beta   90.00
_cell.angle_gamma   90.00
#
_symmetry.space_group_name_H-M   'P 1'
#
loop_
_entity.id
_entity.type
_entity.pdbx_description
1 polymer ?
#
loop_
_entity_poly.entity_id
_entity_poly.type
_entity_poly.pdbx_seq_one_letter_code
_entity_poly.pdbx_strand_id
1 'polypeptide(L)'
;MQITPLPCLTDNYAYIINDNNSKTVGVVDPSEAGPVISFLKKKNLKLNYILNTHHHFDHIGGNAELKKLYKAKVVGFYGDKHRIPGIDITLKDNEKWNFGNSIVKILHIPGHTLGHICFFFEKEKLAFTGDTLFSLGCGRIFEGNHKQMLISLNKIKSLPKDTKIYCGHEYTKNNFEFCKSIDVTNKSLKKKEVWINERIKKGFPTIPVTLEEE
;
A
#
# COMPACT_ATOMS: atom_id res chain seq x y z
N MET A 1 5.74 -11.67 -10.57
CA MET A 1 4.57 -11.07 -9.88
C MET A 1 4.14 -9.81 -10.62
N GLN A 2 2.84 -9.62 -10.84
CA GLN A 2 2.28 -8.43 -11.50
C GLN A 2 1.47 -7.63 -10.49
N ILE A 3 1.70 -6.32 -10.42
CA ILE A 3 0.92 -5.40 -9.59
C ILE A 3 0.13 -4.45 -10.48
N THR A 4 -1.15 -4.30 -10.17
CA THR A 4 -2.03 -3.36 -10.90
C THR A 4 -2.69 -2.43 -9.89
N PRO A 5 -2.38 -1.12 -9.91
CA PRO A 5 -3.10 -0.14 -9.14
C PRO A 5 -4.50 0.06 -9.69
N LEU A 6 -5.48 0.10 -8.81
CA LEU A 6 -6.87 0.41 -9.11
C LEU A 6 -7.24 1.69 -8.36
N PRO A 7 -7.55 2.79 -9.07
CA PRO A 7 -8.13 3.97 -8.43
C PRO A 7 -9.45 3.63 -7.77
N CYS A 8 -9.62 4.07 -6.53
CA CYS A 8 -10.80 3.89 -5.71
C CYS A 8 -11.16 5.23 -5.04
N LEU A 9 -12.43 5.45 -4.73
CA LEU A 9 -12.91 6.70 -4.12
C LEU A 9 -12.37 7.94 -4.86
N THR A 10 -11.88 8.94 -4.12
CA THR A 10 -11.35 10.19 -4.70
C THR A 10 -9.88 10.08 -5.10
N ASP A 11 -9.05 9.49 -4.24
CA ASP A 11 -7.59 9.46 -4.38
C ASP A 11 -6.94 8.18 -3.82
N ASN A 12 -7.76 7.20 -3.36
CA ASN A 12 -7.26 5.94 -2.85
C ASN A 12 -6.78 5.01 -3.96
N TYR A 13 -5.85 4.14 -3.62
CA TYR A 13 -5.42 3.02 -4.45
C TYR A 13 -5.65 1.68 -3.75
N ALA A 14 -6.39 0.80 -4.43
CA ALA A 14 -6.30 -0.63 -4.17
C ALA A 14 -5.28 -1.27 -5.12
N TYR A 15 -4.56 -2.31 -4.68
CA TYR A 15 -3.56 -2.96 -5.54
C TYR A 15 -3.90 -4.43 -5.75
N ILE A 16 -4.15 -4.82 -7.00
CA ILE A 16 -4.21 -6.24 -7.34
C ILE A 16 -2.79 -6.77 -7.43
N ILE A 17 -2.53 -7.84 -6.67
CA ILE A 17 -1.32 -8.64 -6.73
C ILE A 17 -1.66 -9.95 -7.44
N ASN A 18 -1.02 -10.23 -8.57
CA ASN A 18 -1.20 -11.48 -9.31
C ASN A 18 0.13 -12.22 -9.44
N ASP A 19 0.25 -13.32 -8.72
CA ASP A 19 1.34 -14.26 -8.89
C ASP A 19 0.95 -15.31 -9.95
N ASN A 20 1.33 -15.07 -11.19
CA ASN A 20 1.01 -15.94 -12.31
C ASN A 20 1.55 -17.37 -12.14
N ASN A 21 2.65 -17.56 -11.39
CA ASN A 21 3.28 -18.87 -11.22
C ASN A 21 2.46 -19.77 -10.28
N SER A 22 1.97 -19.21 -9.17
CA SER A 22 1.14 -19.93 -8.20
C SER A 22 -0.36 -19.78 -8.46
N LYS A 23 -0.76 -18.92 -9.41
CA LYS A 23 -2.16 -18.52 -9.66
C LYS A 23 -2.83 -17.91 -8.43
N THR A 24 -2.03 -17.30 -7.55
CA THR A 24 -2.52 -16.64 -6.34
C THR A 24 -2.80 -15.16 -6.63
N VAL A 25 -4.01 -14.71 -6.31
CA VAL A 25 -4.44 -13.33 -6.49
C VAL A 25 -4.82 -12.73 -5.16
N GLY A 26 -4.28 -11.55 -4.87
CA GLY A 26 -4.64 -10.73 -3.71
C GLY A 26 -5.05 -9.33 -4.11
N VAL A 27 -5.70 -8.64 -3.20
CA VAL A 27 -5.91 -7.19 -3.25
C VAL A 27 -5.42 -6.57 -1.95
N VAL A 28 -4.65 -5.49 -2.05
CA VAL A 28 -4.25 -4.68 -0.89
C VAL A 28 -5.18 -3.50 -0.78
N ASP A 29 -5.67 -3.25 0.42
CA ASP A 29 -6.50 -2.10 0.83
C ASP A 29 -7.66 -1.77 -0.13
N PRO A 30 -8.60 -2.69 -0.34
CA PRO A 30 -9.75 -2.42 -1.19
C PRO A 30 -10.71 -1.43 -0.53
N SER A 31 -10.58 -0.15 -0.85
CA SER A 31 -11.45 0.93 -0.36
C SER A 31 -12.92 0.65 -0.67
N GLU A 32 -13.18 0.06 -1.81
CA GLU A 32 -14.51 -0.34 -2.30
C GLU A 32 -14.39 -1.61 -3.18
N ALA A 33 -15.46 -2.39 -3.24
CA ALA A 33 -15.43 -3.66 -3.96
C ALA A 33 -15.59 -3.53 -5.49
N GLY A 34 -16.33 -2.52 -5.94
CA GLY A 34 -16.71 -2.35 -7.35
C GLY A 34 -15.55 -2.40 -8.35
N PRO A 35 -14.53 -1.53 -8.24
CA PRO A 35 -13.35 -1.53 -9.11
C PRO A 35 -12.62 -2.87 -9.12
N VAL A 36 -12.48 -3.51 -7.94
CA VAL A 36 -11.83 -4.81 -7.79
C VAL A 36 -12.60 -5.90 -8.53
N ILE A 37 -13.92 -5.99 -8.31
CA ILE A 37 -14.79 -6.97 -8.98
C ILE A 37 -14.74 -6.80 -10.50
N SER A 38 -14.82 -5.57 -10.99
CA SER A 38 -14.78 -5.25 -12.40
C SER A 38 -13.46 -5.70 -13.05
N PHE A 39 -12.34 -5.42 -12.39
CA PHE A 39 -11.02 -5.86 -12.84
C PHE A 39 -10.89 -7.38 -12.86
N LEU A 40 -11.26 -8.05 -11.77
CA LEU A 40 -11.16 -9.50 -11.65
C LEU A 40 -12.00 -10.23 -12.72
N LYS A 41 -13.24 -9.77 -12.95
CA LYS A 41 -14.10 -10.30 -14.01
C LYS A 41 -13.48 -10.11 -15.39
N LYS A 42 -13.00 -8.89 -15.71
CA LYS A 42 -12.36 -8.57 -17.00
C LYS A 42 -11.14 -9.45 -17.28
N LYS A 43 -10.38 -9.79 -16.23
CA LYS A 43 -9.16 -10.61 -16.33
C LYS A 43 -9.39 -12.10 -16.09
N ASN A 44 -10.62 -12.54 -15.82
CA ASN A 44 -10.98 -13.90 -15.45
C ASN A 44 -10.13 -14.43 -14.28
N LEU A 45 -9.97 -13.59 -13.22
CA LEU A 45 -9.18 -13.92 -12.03
C LEU A 45 -10.09 -14.21 -10.84
N LYS A 46 -9.64 -15.11 -9.96
CA LYS A 46 -10.30 -15.44 -8.69
C LYS A 46 -9.48 -14.90 -7.53
N LEU A 47 -10.12 -14.10 -6.67
CA LEU A 47 -9.46 -13.52 -5.49
C LEU A 47 -9.25 -14.58 -4.40
N ASN A 48 -8.02 -14.68 -3.88
CA ASN A 48 -7.65 -15.57 -2.78
C ASN A 48 -7.51 -14.82 -1.46
N TYR A 49 -6.95 -13.60 -1.49
CA TYR A 49 -6.61 -12.85 -0.30
C TYR A 49 -6.99 -11.38 -0.42
N ILE A 50 -7.39 -10.80 0.72
CA ILE A 50 -7.58 -9.36 0.94
C ILE A 50 -6.58 -8.98 2.03
N LEU A 51 -5.63 -8.12 1.71
CA LEU A 51 -4.55 -7.71 2.60
C LEU A 51 -4.82 -6.28 3.08
N ASN A 52 -4.94 -6.07 4.38
CA ASN A 52 -5.17 -4.74 4.95
C ASN A 52 -3.93 -4.24 5.69
N THR A 53 -3.41 -3.07 5.26
CA THR A 53 -2.30 -2.40 5.93
C THR A 53 -2.72 -1.86 7.27
N HIS A 54 -3.94 -1.35 7.39
CA HIS A 54 -4.55 -0.85 8.62
C HIS A 54 -6.08 -0.86 8.53
N HIS A 55 -6.76 -0.40 9.58
CA HIS A 55 -8.20 -0.56 9.77
C HIS A 55 -9.08 0.60 9.30
N HIS A 56 -8.54 1.69 8.76
CA HIS A 56 -9.35 2.80 8.31
C HIS A 56 -10.34 2.38 7.22
N PHE A 57 -11.53 2.98 7.25
CA PHE A 57 -12.65 2.55 6.41
C PHE A 57 -12.31 2.57 4.91
N ASP A 58 -11.59 3.58 4.49
CA ASP A 58 -11.14 3.75 3.10
C ASP A 58 -10.03 2.78 2.66
N HIS A 59 -9.63 1.82 3.53
CA HIS A 59 -8.75 0.70 3.20
C HIS A 59 -9.43 -0.67 3.36
N ILE A 60 -10.56 -0.72 4.06
CA ILE A 60 -11.27 -1.97 4.36
C ILE A 60 -12.72 -2.01 3.82
N GLY A 61 -13.21 -0.91 3.22
CA GLY A 61 -14.61 -0.78 2.83
C GLY A 61 -15.10 -1.87 1.85
N GLY A 62 -14.23 -2.38 1.00
CA GLY A 62 -14.54 -3.47 0.07
C GLY A 62 -14.49 -4.88 0.68
N ASN A 63 -13.93 -5.06 1.90
CA ASN A 63 -13.63 -6.38 2.47
C ASN A 63 -14.83 -7.32 2.51
N ALA A 64 -15.94 -6.86 3.08
CA ALA A 64 -17.10 -7.71 3.34
C ALA A 64 -17.70 -8.27 2.04
N GLU A 65 -17.86 -7.42 1.04
CA GLU A 65 -18.43 -7.81 -0.25
C GLU A 65 -17.48 -8.74 -1.02
N LEU A 66 -16.18 -8.41 -1.08
CA LEU A 66 -15.18 -9.24 -1.75
C LEU A 66 -15.02 -10.60 -1.07
N LYS A 67 -15.00 -10.63 0.27
CA LYS A 67 -14.95 -11.87 1.04
C LYS A 67 -16.17 -12.74 0.76
N LYS A 68 -17.38 -12.15 0.77
CA LYS A 68 -18.63 -12.87 0.47
C LYS A 68 -18.62 -13.47 -0.94
N LEU A 69 -18.21 -12.67 -1.93
CA LEU A 69 -18.28 -13.06 -3.35
C LEU A 69 -17.23 -14.12 -3.72
N TYR A 70 -15.99 -13.92 -3.31
CA TYR A 70 -14.86 -14.77 -3.74
C TYR A 70 -14.45 -15.81 -2.70
N LYS A 71 -14.99 -15.77 -1.48
CA LYS A 71 -14.53 -16.57 -0.33
C LYS A 71 -13.05 -16.30 -0.01
N ALA A 72 -12.57 -15.10 -0.35
CA ALA A 72 -11.20 -14.66 -0.09
C ALA A 72 -10.95 -14.52 1.42
N LYS A 73 -9.71 -14.82 1.85
CA LYS A 73 -9.30 -14.66 3.25
C LYS A 73 -8.80 -13.25 3.50
N VAL A 74 -9.30 -12.62 4.56
CA VAL A 74 -8.84 -11.31 5.00
C VAL A 74 -7.61 -11.47 5.90
N VAL A 75 -6.54 -10.75 5.57
CA VAL A 75 -5.22 -10.79 6.20
C VAL A 75 -4.88 -9.41 6.73
N GLY A 76 -4.42 -9.31 7.97
CA GLY A 76 -4.05 -8.03 8.57
C GLY A 76 -3.29 -8.19 9.88
N PHE A 77 -3.05 -7.07 10.58
CA PHE A 77 -2.27 -7.07 11.81
C PHE A 77 -3.03 -7.72 12.99
N TYR A 78 -2.32 -8.52 13.78
CA TYR A 78 -2.88 -9.16 14.98
C TYR A 78 -3.48 -8.14 15.98
N GLY A 79 -2.81 -7.00 16.17
CA GLY A 79 -3.28 -5.94 17.06
C GLY A 79 -4.60 -5.30 16.63
N ASP A 80 -4.93 -5.36 15.34
CA ASP A 80 -6.15 -4.79 14.75
C ASP A 80 -7.26 -5.82 14.51
N LYS A 81 -7.14 -7.02 15.03
CA LYS A 81 -8.12 -8.11 14.82
C LYS A 81 -9.57 -7.75 15.19
N HIS A 82 -9.76 -6.79 16.08
CA HIS A 82 -11.09 -6.31 16.48
C HIS A 82 -11.58 -5.12 15.63
N ARG A 83 -10.69 -4.50 14.86
CA ARG A 83 -10.97 -3.29 14.05
C ARG A 83 -11.08 -3.59 12.55
N ILE A 84 -10.54 -4.74 12.10
CA ILE A 84 -10.67 -5.19 10.70
C ILE A 84 -11.76 -6.25 10.64
N PRO A 85 -12.95 -5.93 10.10
CA PRO A 85 -14.08 -6.85 10.06
C PRO A 85 -13.78 -8.11 9.25
N GLY A 86 -14.06 -9.26 9.84
CA GLY A 86 -13.96 -10.55 9.16
C GLY A 86 -12.53 -11.02 8.89
N ILE A 87 -11.54 -10.51 9.63
CA ILE A 87 -10.15 -10.98 9.51
C ILE A 87 -10.03 -12.48 9.77
N ASP A 88 -9.35 -13.20 8.87
CA ASP A 88 -9.15 -14.66 8.95
C ASP A 88 -7.72 -15.01 9.35
N ILE A 89 -6.75 -14.22 8.89
CA ILE A 89 -5.32 -14.44 9.12
C ILE A 89 -4.74 -13.20 9.79
N THR A 90 -4.24 -13.36 10.99
CA THR A 90 -3.59 -12.29 11.75
C THR A 90 -2.08 -12.48 11.74
N LEU A 91 -1.35 -11.41 11.43
CA LEU A 91 0.09 -11.41 11.30
C LEU A 91 0.73 -10.48 12.34
N LYS A 92 1.97 -10.79 12.75
CA LYS A 92 2.75 -10.02 13.73
C LYS A 92 3.96 -9.36 13.08
N ASP A 93 4.60 -8.42 13.81
CA ASP A 93 5.84 -7.80 13.34
C ASP A 93 6.93 -8.86 13.07
N ASN A 94 7.66 -8.67 11.98
CA ASN A 94 8.72 -9.55 11.48
C ASN A 94 8.27 -10.98 11.12
N GLU A 95 6.97 -11.27 11.18
CA GLU A 95 6.45 -12.55 10.71
C GLU A 95 6.63 -12.68 9.20
N LYS A 96 6.91 -13.90 8.73
CA LYS A 96 6.96 -14.26 7.33
C LYS A 96 5.73 -15.09 6.97
N TRP A 97 4.99 -14.62 6.00
CA TRP A 97 3.77 -15.25 5.50
C TRP A 97 3.91 -15.59 4.02
N ASN A 98 3.32 -16.72 3.60
CA ASN A 98 3.39 -17.16 2.21
C ASN A 98 2.20 -16.61 1.40
N PHE A 99 2.49 -15.84 0.37
CA PHE A 99 1.56 -15.44 -0.67
C PHE A 99 1.91 -16.20 -1.95
N GLY A 100 1.19 -17.30 -2.23
CA GLY A 100 1.59 -18.19 -3.31
C GLY A 100 3.00 -18.73 -3.10
N ASN A 101 3.89 -18.48 -4.06
CA ASN A 101 5.30 -18.89 -3.99
C ASN A 101 6.22 -17.78 -3.41
N SER A 102 5.67 -16.65 -3.04
CA SER A 102 6.43 -15.52 -2.51
C SER A 102 6.33 -15.43 -0.99
N ILE A 103 7.45 -15.09 -0.36
CA ILE A 103 7.51 -14.81 1.08
C ILE A 103 7.28 -13.32 1.30
N VAL A 104 6.29 -12.99 2.11
CA VAL A 104 5.95 -11.63 2.53
C VAL A 104 6.41 -11.44 3.96
N LYS A 105 7.33 -10.51 4.18
CA LYS A 105 7.73 -10.06 5.53
C LYS A 105 6.80 -8.96 5.99
N ILE A 106 6.31 -9.07 7.22
CA ILE A 106 5.43 -8.09 7.84
C ILE A 106 6.27 -7.12 8.66
N LEU A 107 6.13 -5.83 8.38
CA LEU A 107 6.76 -4.79 9.16
C LEU A 107 5.67 -4.01 9.91
N HIS A 108 5.67 -4.07 11.23
CA HIS A 108 4.82 -3.20 12.04
C HIS A 108 5.38 -1.78 12.02
N ILE A 109 4.59 -0.84 11.53
CA ILE A 109 4.97 0.55 11.25
C ILE A 109 3.94 1.53 11.84
N PRO A 110 3.81 1.56 13.19
CA PRO A 110 2.84 2.43 13.86
C PRO A 110 3.17 3.90 13.70
N GLY A 111 2.13 4.73 13.76
CA GLY A 111 2.22 6.19 13.66
C GLY A 111 0.90 6.76 13.16
N HIS A 112 0.55 6.49 11.92
CA HIS A 112 -0.74 6.84 11.34
C HIS A 112 -1.88 6.17 12.13
N THR A 113 -1.83 4.84 12.25
CA THR A 113 -2.56 4.07 13.25
C THR A 113 -1.59 3.26 14.10
N LEU A 114 -2.04 2.75 15.26
CA LEU A 114 -1.22 1.89 16.12
C LEU A 114 -1.02 0.48 15.54
N GLY A 115 -1.98 0.00 14.75
CA GLY A 115 -1.93 -1.34 14.13
C GLY A 115 -1.45 -1.34 12.68
N HIS A 116 -0.80 -0.28 12.20
CA HIS A 116 -0.36 -0.18 10.81
C HIS A 116 0.79 -1.14 10.49
N ILE A 117 0.67 -1.88 9.39
CA ILE A 117 1.71 -2.78 8.88
C ILE A 117 2.06 -2.48 7.42
N CYS A 118 3.29 -2.86 7.03
CA CYS A 118 3.70 -2.92 5.64
C CYS A 118 3.84 -4.40 5.22
N PHE A 119 3.32 -4.74 4.05
CA PHE A 119 3.57 -6.01 3.40
C PHE A 119 4.79 -5.87 2.48
N PHE A 120 5.91 -6.48 2.86
CA PHE A 120 7.16 -6.42 2.11
C PHE A 120 7.45 -7.77 1.43
N PHE A 121 7.35 -7.81 0.11
CA PHE A 121 7.74 -8.94 -0.73
C PHE A 121 9.25 -8.87 -0.98
N GLU A 122 10.01 -9.58 -0.16
CA GLU A 122 11.48 -9.44 -0.11
C GLU A 122 12.15 -9.74 -1.47
N LYS A 123 11.78 -10.83 -2.12
CA LYS A 123 12.36 -11.26 -3.40
C LYS A 123 12.02 -10.32 -4.55
N GLU A 124 10.77 -9.88 -4.60
CA GLU A 124 10.25 -9.02 -5.65
C GLU A 124 10.56 -7.53 -5.42
N LYS A 125 11.04 -7.19 -4.22
CA LYS A 125 11.32 -5.80 -3.76
C LYS A 125 10.11 -4.88 -3.94
N LEU A 126 8.97 -5.32 -3.39
CA LEU A 126 7.70 -4.57 -3.41
C LEU A 126 7.26 -4.32 -1.97
N ALA A 127 6.96 -3.09 -1.62
CA ALA A 127 6.47 -2.71 -0.30
C ALA A 127 5.13 -1.96 -0.41
N PHE A 128 4.10 -2.49 0.25
CA PHE A 128 2.80 -1.84 0.37
C PHE A 128 2.78 -1.13 1.72
N THR A 129 2.94 0.20 1.70
CA THR A 129 3.18 1.04 2.88
C THR A 129 1.93 1.69 3.44
N GLY A 130 0.78 1.51 2.78
CA GLY A 130 -0.48 2.14 3.16
C GLY A 130 -0.29 3.64 3.38
N ASP A 131 -0.66 4.11 4.56
CA ASP A 131 -0.63 5.51 4.95
C ASP A 131 0.55 5.87 5.88
N THR A 132 1.61 5.06 5.90
CA THR A 132 2.83 5.43 6.62
C THR A 132 3.79 6.23 5.73
N LEU A 133 4.16 5.71 4.56
CA LEU A 133 5.04 6.39 3.60
C LEU A 133 4.31 6.60 2.28
N PHE A 134 4.20 7.85 1.86
CA PHE A 134 3.77 8.28 0.52
C PHE A 134 4.97 8.71 -0.30
N SER A 135 4.79 8.91 -1.61
CA SER A 135 5.82 9.61 -2.37
C SER A 135 5.92 11.06 -1.88
N LEU A 136 7.16 11.44 -1.52
CA LEU A 136 7.52 12.77 -0.98
C LEU A 136 6.81 13.14 0.32
N GLY A 137 6.34 12.17 1.11
CA GLY A 137 5.65 12.49 2.35
C GLY A 137 5.28 11.29 3.20
N CYS A 138 4.59 11.55 4.29
CA CYS A 138 4.09 10.53 5.21
C CYS A 138 2.67 10.86 5.68
N GLY A 139 1.98 9.85 6.23
CA GLY A 139 0.63 9.99 6.74
C GLY A 139 0.52 10.85 7.99
N ARG A 140 -0.68 11.37 8.23
CA ARG A 140 -1.02 12.05 9.50
C ARG A 140 -0.92 11.05 10.66
N ILE A 141 -0.60 11.57 11.83
CA ILE A 141 -0.54 10.77 13.05
C ILE A 141 -1.90 10.90 13.76
N PHE A 142 -2.75 9.88 13.63
CA PHE A 142 -4.05 9.87 14.29
C PHE A 142 -4.01 9.17 15.64
N GLU A 143 -3.29 8.05 15.75
CA GLU A 143 -3.28 7.24 16.98
C GLU A 143 -1.90 7.19 17.65
N GLY A 144 -0.83 7.19 16.86
CA GLY A 144 0.53 7.13 17.36
C GLY A 144 1.09 8.50 17.77
N ASN A 145 2.41 8.60 17.73
CA ASN A 145 3.15 9.83 17.99
C ASN A 145 4.32 9.99 17.01
N HIS A 146 4.93 11.18 17.00
CA HIS A 146 6.02 11.52 16.06
C HIS A 146 7.22 10.57 16.17
N LYS A 147 7.56 10.14 17.40
CA LYS A 147 8.66 9.17 17.61
C LYS A 147 8.37 7.82 16.97
N GLN A 148 7.14 7.31 17.11
CA GLN A 148 6.72 6.07 16.46
C GLN A 148 6.74 6.20 14.94
N MET A 149 6.18 7.28 14.39
CA MET A 149 6.21 7.53 12.94
C MET A 149 7.64 7.59 12.41
N LEU A 150 8.55 8.30 13.10
CA LEU A 150 9.96 8.38 12.70
C LEU A 150 10.64 7.00 12.72
N ILE A 151 10.39 6.18 13.74
CA ILE A 151 10.91 4.80 13.81
C ILE A 151 10.37 3.98 12.63
N SER A 152 9.08 4.10 12.31
CA SER A 152 8.43 3.41 11.21
C SER A 152 9.01 3.80 9.85
N LEU A 153 9.19 5.10 9.61
CA LEU A 153 9.84 5.60 8.39
C LEU A 153 11.28 5.10 8.27
N ASN A 154 12.06 5.10 9.37
CA ASN A 154 13.42 4.56 9.37
C ASN A 154 13.44 3.04 9.12
N LYS A 155 12.44 2.29 9.61
CA LYS A 155 12.28 0.86 9.31
C LYS A 155 12.06 0.63 7.80
N ILE A 156 11.21 1.43 7.15
CA ILE A 156 11.00 1.37 5.70
C ILE A 156 12.28 1.81 4.95
N LYS A 157 12.92 2.89 5.38
CA LYS A 157 14.19 3.40 4.79
C LYS A 157 15.31 2.37 4.82
N SER A 158 15.30 1.41 5.74
CA SER A 158 16.30 0.34 5.82
C SER A 158 16.11 -0.78 4.79
N LEU A 159 15.02 -0.78 4.02
CA LEU A 159 14.80 -1.73 2.93
C LEU A 159 15.77 -1.46 1.75
N PRO A 160 15.95 -2.44 0.84
CA PRO A 160 16.75 -2.22 -0.36
C PRO A 160 16.27 -0.98 -1.13
N LYS A 161 17.20 -0.16 -1.59
CA LYS A 161 16.92 1.13 -2.25
C LYS A 161 16.05 1.02 -3.51
N ASP A 162 16.17 -0.10 -4.23
CA ASP A 162 15.38 -0.42 -5.42
C ASP A 162 14.00 -1.02 -5.11
N THR A 163 13.58 -0.99 -3.82
CA THR A 163 12.23 -1.40 -3.42
C THR A 163 11.20 -0.43 -3.98
N LYS A 164 10.20 -0.98 -4.68
CA LYS A 164 9.06 -0.21 -5.19
C LYS A 164 8.03 -0.01 -4.09
N ILE A 165 7.68 1.24 -3.86
CA ILE A 165 6.72 1.68 -2.83
C ILE A 165 5.34 1.85 -3.45
N TYR A 166 4.35 1.21 -2.83
CA TYR A 166 2.94 1.28 -3.16
C TYR A 166 2.18 1.82 -1.94
N CYS A 167 1.83 3.10 -1.97
CA CYS A 167 1.15 3.79 -0.87
C CYS A 167 -0.37 3.83 -1.05
N GLY A 168 -1.11 4.23 0.00
CA GLY A 168 -2.57 4.21 0.01
C GLY A 168 -3.25 5.25 -0.88
N HIS A 169 -2.59 6.40 -1.13
CA HIS A 169 -3.22 7.55 -1.78
C HIS A 169 -2.36 8.22 -2.85
N GLU A 170 -3.01 8.90 -3.80
CA GLU A 170 -2.38 9.74 -4.82
C GLU A 170 -2.12 11.16 -4.28
N TYR A 171 -1.18 11.28 -3.34
CA TYR A 171 -0.85 12.57 -2.70
C TYR A 171 0.42 13.23 -3.23
N THR A 172 1.10 12.60 -4.18
CA THR A 172 2.44 13.01 -4.66
C THR A 172 2.52 14.48 -5.07
N LYS A 173 1.51 14.99 -5.78
CA LYS A 173 1.50 16.40 -6.22
C LYS A 173 1.46 17.36 -5.02
N ASN A 174 0.57 17.11 -4.06
CA ASN A 174 0.45 17.97 -2.88
C ASN A 174 1.69 17.88 -1.99
N ASN A 175 2.24 16.69 -1.81
CA ASN A 175 3.48 16.48 -1.09
C ASN A 175 4.66 17.18 -1.78
N PHE A 176 4.70 17.14 -3.12
CA PHE A 176 5.70 17.84 -3.90
C PHE A 176 5.68 19.36 -3.68
N GLU A 177 4.50 19.99 -3.70
CA GLU A 177 4.36 21.43 -3.43
C GLU A 177 4.87 21.81 -2.02
N PHE A 178 4.61 20.95 -1.04
CA PHE A 178 5.14 21.11 0.31
C PHE A 178 6.69 21.01 0.32
N CYS A 179 7.27 19.96 -0.26
CA CYS A 179 8.71 19.78 -0.33
C CYS A 179 9.39 20.94 -1.04
N LYS A 180 8.81 21.44 -2.14
CA LYS A 180 9.31 22.59 -2.89
C LYS A 180 9.30 23.88 -2.07
N SER A 181 8.32 24.05 -1.17
CA SER A 181 8.25 25.22 -0.29
C SER A 181 9.36 25.24 0.77
N ILE A 182 9.88 24.06 1.15
CA ILE A 182 10.94 23.93 2.16
C ILE A 182 12.33 23.97 1.52
N ASP A 183 12.53 23.32 0.37
CA ASP A 183 13.83 23.20 -0.30
C ASP A 183 13.74 23.63 -1.77
N VAL A 184 13.68 24.94 -1.98
CA VAL A 184 13.51 25.58 -3.30
C VAL A 184 14.69 25.35 -4.24
N THR A 185 15.86 24.99 -3.72
CA THR A 185 17.11 24.84 -4.48
C THR A 185 17.36 23.42 -4.94
N ASN A 186 16.58 22.46 -4.48
CA ASN A 186 16.79 21.05 -4.72
C ASN A 186 16.59 20.68 -6.20
N LYS A 187 17.69 20.28 -6.84
CA LYS A 187 17.68 19.92 -8.26
C LYS A 187 16.91 18.61 -8.53
N SER A 188 16.84 17.70 -7.56
CA SER A 188 16.09 16.44 -7.69
C SER A 188 14.60 16.72 -7.69
N LEU A 189 14.11 17.67 -6.87
CA LEU A 189 12.71 18.09 -6.88
C LEU A 189 12.31 18.70 -8.24
N LYS A 190 13.19 19.49 -8.87
CA LYS A 190 12.91 20.02 -10.22
C LYS A 190 12.72 18.92 -11.27
N LYS A 191 13.52 17.86 -11.22
CA LYS A 191 13.33 16.70 -12.10
C LYS A 191 12.04 15.94 -11.78
N LYS A 192 11.74 15.76 -10.50
CA LYS A 192 10.53 15.09 -10.04
C LYS A 192 9.27 15.86 -10.46
N GLU A 193 9.30 17.20 -10.45
CA GLU A 193 8.19 18.06 -10.92
C GLU A 193 7.80 17.76 -12.36
N VAL A 194 8.77 17.68 -13.25
CA VAL A 194 8.53 17.34 -14.67
C VAL A 194 7.87 15.98 -14.80
N TRP A 195 8.41 14.99 -14.12
CA TRP A 195 7.89 13.64 -14.13
C TRP A 195 6.45 13.56 -13.58
N ILE A 196 6.16 14.22 -12.44
CA ILE A 196 4.80 14.26 -11.84
C ILE A 196 3.80 14.86 -12.84
N ASN A 197 4.15 16.03 -13.41
CA ASN A 197 3.27 16.73 -14.33
C ASN A 197 2.99 15.91 -15.59
N GLU A 198 3.98 15.24 -16.14
CA GLU A 198 3.80 14.35 -17.30
C GLU A 198 2.88 13.16 -16.98
N ARG A 199 3.04 12.54 -15.79
CA ARG A 199 2.20 11.43 -15.35
C ARG A 199 0.74 11.87 -15.23
N ILE A 200 0.50 12.97 -14.50
CA ILE A 200 -0.84 13.53 -14.30
C ILE A 200 -1.49 13.91 -15.63
N LYS A 201 -0.75 14.60 -16.52
CA LYS A 201 -1.26 14.99 -17.84
C LYS A 201 -1.70 13.80 -18.70
N LYS A 202 -1.03 12.66 -18.53
CA LYS A 202 -1.36 11.40 -19.24
C LYS A 202 -2.41 10.56 -18.50
N GLY A 203 -2.91 10.99 -17.33
CA GLY A 203 -3.84 10.23 -16.51
C GLY A 203 -3.23 8.97 -15.89
N PHE A 204 -1.91 8.95 -15.69
CA PHE A 204 -1.21 7.84 -15.05
C PHE A 204 -0.97 8.12 -13.56
N PRO A 205 -1.02 7.08 -12.70
CA PRO A 205 -0.66 7.22 -11.30
C PRO A 205 0.80 7.66 -11.14
N THR A 206 1.11 8.41 -10.08
CA THR A 206 2.49 8.81 -9.74
C THR A 206 3.20 7.78 -8.84
N ILE A 207 2.66 6.59 -8.76
CA ILE A 207 3.18 5.43 -8.06
C ILE A 207 3.26 4.22 -9.01
N PRO A 208 4.09 3.20 -8.76
CA PRO A 208 5.08 3.15 -7.69
C PRO A 208 6.26 4.08 -7.93
N VAL A 209 6.93 4.44 -6.84
CA VAL A 209 8.25 5.06 -6.82
C VAL A 209 9.25 4.08 -6.21
N THR A 210 10.55 4.28 -6.41
CA THR A 210 11.58 3.51 -5.70
C THR A 210 11.91 4.18 -4.38
N LEU A 211 12.33 3.38 -3.40
CA LEU A 211 12.76 3.93 -2.10
C LEU A 211 13.96 4.87 -2.23
N GLU A 212 14.79 4.70 -3.26
CA GLU A 212 15.91 5.60 -3.54
C GLU A 212 15.46 7.00 -3.98
N GLU A 213 14.26 7.11 -4.55
CA GLU A 213 13.69 8.39 -4.99
C GLU A 213 13.06 9.17 -3.85
N GLU A 214 12.84 8.54 -2.68
CA GLU A 214 12.25 9.09 -1.46
C GLU A 214 13.34 9.37 -0.39
#